data_8cd815ca9be1d9d49f9a63fb6a01d0ec
#
_entry.id   8cd815ca9be1d9d49f9a63fb6a01d0ec
#
_cell.length_a   1.000
_cell.length_b   1.000
_cell.length_c   1.000
_cell.angle_alpha   90.00
_cell.angle_beta   90.00
_cell.angle_gamma   90.00
#
_symmetry.space_group_name_H-M   'P 1'
#
loop_
_entity.id
_entity.type
_entity.pdbx_description
1 polymer ?
#
loop_
_entity_poly.entity_id
_entity_poly.type
_entity_poly.pdbx_seq_one_letter_code
_entity_poly.pdbx_strand_id
1 'polypeptide(L)'
;IMQIPYTGCGVMSSAICMNKEYTKRILSANPDIPMAKSAFVRKGEDVMEKTKDLKFPVFTKPVSEGSSFGMTKVNTKEELPQAYEEAVKYNDDVLIEEFIDGIFMTVGVLEKDGKNFATEILEIIPKNEWYDYEAKYTPGMSKFILPAELDEELTKKTKEVAIKAHIAAGCRGVSRVDFMVGKDGIPYVIEINTSPGMTSTSDLPAQSKVMGISYDELVQIVLNGAGLNK
;
A
#
# COMPACT_ATOMS: atom_id res chain seq x y z
N ILE A 1 -4.01 -18.33 -21.55
CA ILE A 1 -4.55 -19.68 -21.47
C ILE A 1 -5.99 -19.68 -21.97
N MET A 2 -6.95 -19.06 -21.28
CA MET A 2 -8.37 -19.10 -21.67
C MET A 2 -8.77 -18.05 -22.71
N GLN A 3 -7.93 -17.07 -23.00
CA GLN A 3 -8.21 -15.97 -23.94
C GLN A 3 -9.49 -15.18 -23.61
N ILE A 4 -9.77 -15.02 -22.30
CA ILE A 4 -10.91 -14.25 -21.81
C ILE A 4 -10.38 -12.90 -21.32
N PRO A 5 -10.87 -11.76 -21.85
CA PRO A 5 -10.54 -10.45 -21.32
C PRO A 5 -10.94 -10.34 -19.84
N TYR A 6 -10.09 -9.72 -19.02
CA TYR A 6 -10.35 -9.50 -17.60
C TYR A 6 -10.01 -8.06 -17.18
N THR A 7 -10.61 -7.61 -16.11
CA THR A 7 -10.39 -6.26 -15.52
C THR A 7 -9.22 -6.26 -14.55
N GLY A 8 -8.75 -5.07 -14.17
CA GLY A 8 -7.70 -4.89 -13.17
C GLY A 8 -6.29 -5.15 -13.71
N CYS A 9 -5.36 -5.36 -12.81
CA CYS A 9 -3.94 -5.52 -13.11
C CYS A 9 -3.60 -6.86 -13.74
N GLY A 10 -2.49 -6.94 -14.47
CA GLY A 10 -1.97 -8.16 -15.07
C GLY A 10 -1.39 -9.14 -14.05
N VAL A 11 -1.08 -10.35 -14.52
CA VAL A 11 -0.50 -11.41 -13.67
C VAL A 11 0.82 -10.97 -13.05
N MET A 12 1.71 -10.35 -13.85
CA MET A 12 3.02 -9.92 -13.37
C MET A 12 2.91 -8.84 -12.29
N SER A 13 2.17 -7.77 -12.55
CA SER A 13 1.99 -6.69 -11.58
C SER A 13 1.29 -7.15 -10.30
N SER A 14 0.29 -8.04 -10.43
CA SER A 14 -0.38 -8.63 -9.26
C SER A 14 0.56 -9.50 -8.43
N ALA A 15 1.40 -10.32 -9.06
CA ALA A 15 2.39 -11.14 -8.35
C ALA A 15 3.47 -10.26 -7.66
N ILE A 16 3.96 -9.22 -8.34
CA ILE A 16 4.91 -8.27 -7.77
C ILE A 16 4.31 -7.58 -6.54
N CYS A 17 3.11 -7.03 -6.65
CA CYS A 17 2.48 -6.27 -5.57
C CYS A 17 2.03 -7.15 -4.38
N MET A 18 1.87 -8.47 -4.58
CA MET A 18 1.65 -9.42 -3.47
C MET A 18 2.90 -9.66 -2.62
N ASN A 19 4.09 -9.38 -3.15
CA ASN A 19 5.36 -9.58 -2.46
C ASN A 19 6.02 -8.23 -2.14
N LYS A 20 6.12 -7.90 -0.85
CA LYS A 20 6.65 -6.61 -0.38
C LYS A 20 8.09 -6.36 -0.81
N GLU A 21 8.92 -7.42 -0.91
CA GLU A 21 10.29 -7.28 -1.38
C GLU A 21 10.35 -6.86 -2.85
N TYR A 22 9.63 -7.58 -3.71
CA TYR A 22 9.63 -7.27 -5.14
C TYR A 22 8.96 -5.92 -5.43
N THR A 23 7.88 -5.58 -4.71
CA THR A 23 7.26 -4.25 -4.79
C THR A 23 8.29 -3.16 -4.50
N LYS A 24 9.00 -3.25 -3.37
CA LYS A 24 10.00 -2.25 -2.99
C LYS A 24 11.17 -2.17 -3.99
N ARG A 25 11.65 -3.31 -4.48
CA ARG A 25 12.73 -3.35 -5.49
C ARG A 25 12.33 -2.65 -6.78
N ILE A 26 11.11 -2.87 -7.26
CA ILE A 26 10.61 -2.24 -8.49
C ILE A 26 10.39 -0.73 -8.26
N LEU A 27 9.75 -0.34 -7.17
CA LEU A 27 9.46 1.06 -6.89
C LEU A 27 10.75 1.87 -6.63
N SER A 28 11.77 1.28 -5.99
CA SER A 28 13.05 1.94 -5.71
C SER A 28 13.87 2.29 -6.97
N ALA A 29 13.53 1.73 -8.12
CA ALA A 29 14.12 2.14 -9.39
C ALA A 29 13.71 3.56 -9.81
N ASN A 30 12.64 4.11 -9.21
CA ASN A 30 12.20 5.49 -9.43
C ASN A 30 12.41 6.31 -8.15
N PRO A 31 13.38 7.25 -8.12
CA PRO A 31 13.66 8.06 -6.93
C PRO A 31 12.53 9.01 -6.52
N ASP A 32 11.57 9.26 -7.40
CA ASP A 32 10.39 10.07 -7.12
C ASP A 32 9.29 9.29 -6.35
N ILE A 33 9.52 8.02 -6.02
CA ILE A 33 8.59 7.20 -5.23
C ILE A 33 9.22 6.97 -3.85
N PRO A 34 8.88 7.79 -2.85
CA PRO A 34 9.43 7.66 -1.51
C PRO A 34 8.97 6.35 -0.85
N MET A 35 9.88 5.66 -0.19
CA MET A 35 9.60 4.49 0.64
C MET A 35 10.44 4.53 1.90
N ALA A 36 9.92 3.98 2.99
CA ALA A 36 10.67 3.84 4.23
C ALA A 36 11.91 2.95 4.01
N LYS A 37 13.00 3.28 4.69
CA LYS A 37 14.22 2.47 4.69
C LYS A 37 13.93 1.10 5.28
N SER A 38 14.47 0.06 4.68
CA SER A 38 14.13 -1.31 5.06
C SER A 38 15.25 -2.29 4.77
N ALA A 39 15.18 -3.45 5.40
CA ALA A 39 15.99 -4.62 5.14
C ALA A 39 15.11 -5.84 4.94
N PHE A 40 15.56 -6.78 4.10
CA PHE A 40 14.94 -8.09 3.94
C PHE A 40 15.82 -9.15 4.59
N VAL A 41 15.21 -9.97 5.43
CA VAL A 41 15.89 -11.01 6.21
C VAL A 41 15.20 -12.34 5.93
N ARG A 42 15.95 -13.28 5.38
CA ARG A 42 15.51 -14.65 5.15
C ARG A 42 15.70 -15.50 6.39
N LYS A 43 14.89 -16.51 6.51
CA LYS A 43 15.02 -17.49 7.60
C LYS A 43 16.43 -18.05 7.68
N GLY A 44 17.01 -17.94 8.87
CA GLY A 44 18.38 -18.40 9.15
C GLY A 44 19.47 -17.34 8.92
N GLU A 45 19.13 -16.14 8.38
CA GLU A 45 20.06 -15.02 8.34
C GLU A 45 20.10 -14.30 9.70
N ASP A 46 21.22 -13.62 9.98
CA ASP A 46 21.37 -12.79 11.18
C ASP A 46 20.57 -11.49 11.03
N VAL A 47 19.44 -11.41 11.74
CA VAL A 47 18.56 -10.26 11.73
C VAL A 47 19.25 -8.99 12.23
N MET A 48 20.13 -9.10 13.24
CA MET A 48 20.81 -7.95 13.83
C MET A 48 21.82 -7.34 12.85
N GLU A 49 22.58 -8.17 12.16
CA GLU A 49 23.53 -7.72 11.14
C GLU A 49 22.81 -7.08 9.94
N LYS A 50 21.73 -7.71 9.45
CA LYS A 50 20.95 -7.21 8.31
C LYS A 50 20.26 -5.86 8.57
N THR A 51 19.96 -5.55 9.83
CA THR A 51 19.21 -4.34 10.21
C THR A 51 20.05 -3.30 10.96
N LYS A 52 21.36 -3.47 11.01
CA LYS A 52 22.29 -2.60 11.76
C LYS A 52 22.17 -1.11 11.41
N ASP A 53 21.80 -0.80 10.16
CA ASP A 53 21.69 0.56 9.63
C ASP A 53 20.27 1.13 9.72
N LEU A 54 19.30 0.39 10.28
CA LEU A 54 17.94 0.87 10.47
C LEU A 54 17.80 1.65 11.78
N LYS A 55 16.93 2.67 11.73
CA LYS A 55 16.55 3.48 12.91
C LYS A 55 15.27 2.91 13.51
N PHE A 56 15.29 2.71 14.84
CA PHE A 56 14.10 2.29 15.58
C PHE A 56 13.20 3.48 15.94
N PRO A 57 11.88 3.27 16.05
CA PRO A 57 11.14 2.01 15.91
C PRO A 57 11.15 1.45 14.48
N VAL A 58 10.94 0.12 14.35
CA VAL A 58 10.75 -0.55 13.06
C VAL A 58 9.50 -1.42 13.08
N PHE A 59 9.00 -1.80 11.92
CA PHE A 59 8.03 -2.89 11.78
C PHE A 59 8.69 -4.15 11.23
N THR A 60 8.38 -5.31 11.80
CA THR A 60 8.60 -6.62 11.16
C THR A 60 7.34 -7.04 10.42
N LYS A 61 7.48 -7.45 9.16
CA LYS A 61 6.33 -7.79 8.28
C LYS A 61 6.66 -9.05 7.49
N PRO A 62 5.84 -10.12 7.54
CA PRO A 62 5.94 -11.22 6.59
C PRO A 62 5.79 -10.68 5.17
N VAL A 63 6.64 -11.13 4.23
CA VAL A 63 6.75 -10.52 2.90
C VAL A 63 5.48 -10.69 2.07
N SER A 64 4.79 -11.84 2.18
CA SER A 64 3.64 -12.20 1.33
C SER A 64 2.29 -12.12 2.06
N GLU A 65 2.25 -11.71 3.33
CA GLU A 65 1.01 -11.60 4.09
C GLU A 65 0.34 -10.24 3.90
N GLY A 66 -1.00 -10.26 3.90
CA GLY A 66 -1.86 -9.08 3.84
C GLY A 66 -2.45 -8.69 5.19
N SER A 67 -3.29 -7.65 5.19
CA SER A 67 -4.14 -7.24 6.33
C SER A 67 -3.40 -7.07 7.67
N SER A 68 -2.14 -6.68 7.64
CA SER A 68 -1.29 -6.52 8.84
C SER A 68 -1.06 -7.81 9.64
N PHE A 69 -1.29 -8.99 9.03
CA PHE A 69 -1.11 -10.28 9.70
C PHE A 69 0.38 -10.54 9.95
N GLY A 70 0.71 -10.98 11.17
CA GLY A 70 2.10 -11.27 11.56
C GLY A 70 3.01 -10.04 11.64
N MET A 71 2.44 -8.81 11.59
CA MET A 71 3.20 -7.58 11.77
C MET A 71 3.40 -7.26 13.23
N THR A 72 4.60 -6.80 13.59
CA THR A 72 4.92 -6.33 14.94
C THR A 72 5.67 -5.00 14.87
N LYS A 73 5.25 -4.02 15.68
CA LYS A 73 6.04 -2.81 15.93
C LYS A 73 7.11 -3.10 16.97
N VAL A 74 8.34 -2.79 16.66
CA VAL A 74 9.53 -3.06 17.47
C VAL A 74 10.15 -1.73 17.86
N ASN A 75 10.16 -1.42 19.13
CA ASN A 75 10.62 -0.12 19.62
C ASN A 75 12.13 -0.09 19.88
N THR A 76 12.71 -1.21 20.24
CA THR A 76 14.15 -1.32 20.59
C THR A 76 14.82 -2.49 19.84
N LYS A 77 16.16 -2.44 19.77
CA LYS A 77 16.94 -3.51 19.12
C LYS A 77 16.81 -4.83 19.82
N GLU A 78 16.63 -4.82 21.13
CA GLU A 78 16.54 -6.01 21.99
C GLU A 78 15.27 -6.81 21.71
N GLU A 79 14.19 -6.15 21.29
CA GLU A 79 12.90 -6.78 20.96
C GLU A 79 12.91 -7.43 19.56
N LEU A 80 13.83 -6.99 18.69
CA LEU A 80 13.81 -7.36 17.27
C LEU A 80 13.94 -8.87 17.02
N PRO A 81 14.81 -9.65 17.68
CA PRO A 81 14.93 -11.08 17.45
C PRO A 81 13.62 -11.83 17.70
N GLN A 82 12.90 -11.49 18.77
CA GLN A 82 11.62 -12.11 19.10
C GLN A 82 10.54 -11.77 18.07
N ALA A 83 10.45 -10.50 17.64
CA ALA A 83 9.50 -10.07 16.64
C ALA A 83 9.77 -10.69 15.25
N TYR A 84 11.05 -10.88 14.91
CA TYR A 84 11.46 -11.57 13.70
C TYR A 84 11.03 -13.04 13.72
N GLU A 85 11.30 -13.78 14.81
CA GLU A 85 10.88 -15.17 14.97
C GLU A 85 9.35 -15.35 14.90
N GLU A 86 8.58 -14.34 15.36
CA GLU A 86 7.13 -14.35 15.20
C GLU A 86 6.72 -14.20 13.73
N ALA A 87 7.31 -13.25 13.01
CA ALA A 87 7.02 -13.03 11.60
C ALA A 87 7.42 -14.22 10.70
N VAL A 88 8.53 -14.91 11.02
CA VAL A 88 8.99 -16.11 10.28
C VAL A 88 7.99 -17.26 10.34
N LYS A 89 7.09 -17.31 11.35
CA LYS A 89 6.03 -18.34 11.40
C LYS A 89 5.04 -18.24 10.25
N TYR A 90 4.92 -17.07 9.64
CA TYR A 90 3.99 -16.78 8.54
C TYR A 90 4.66 -16.79 7.16
N ASN A 91 5.93 -16.40 7.10
CA ASN A 91 6.70 -16.41 5.86
C ASN A 91 8.19 -16.49 6.14
N ASP A 92 8.94 -17.33 5.39
CA ASP A 92 10.39 -17.49 5.56
C ASP A 92 11.19 -16.21 5.20
N ASP A 93 10.57 -15.26 4.47
CA ASP A 93 11.13 -13.95 4.15
C ASP A 93 10.40 -12.87 4.95
N VAL A 94 11.14 -12.02 5.67
CA VAL A 94 10.62 -10.95 6.52
C VAL A 94 11.17 -9.61 6.06
N LEU A 95 10.28 -8.64 5.84
CA LEU A 95 10.61 -7.23 5.67
C LEU A 95 10.71 -6.58 7.05
N ILE A 96 11.82 -5.89 7.31
CA ILE A 96 12.00 -5.03 8.48
C ILE A 96 12.15 -3.59 7.98
N GLU A 97 11.26 -2.72 8.39
CA GLU A 97 11.09 -1.38 7.83
C GLU A 97 11.01 -0.31 8.91
N GLU A 98 11.72 0.81 8.71
CA GLU A 98 11.66 1.95 9.64
C GLU A 98 10.22 2.46 9.78
N PHE A 99 9.82 2.73 11.02
CA PHE A 99 8.51 3.33 11.31
C PHE A 99 8.47 4.77 10.83
N ILE A 100 7.45 5.11 10.07
CA ILE A 100 7.16 6.48 9.67
C ILE A 100 6.09 7.03 10.60
N ASP A 101 6.46 8.02 11.41
CA ASP A 101 5.51 8.77 12.23
C ASP A 101 4.74 9.75 11.35
N GLY A 102 3.46 9.47 11.14
CA GLY A 102 2.66 10.20 10.18
C GLY A 102 1.20 9.77 10.15
N ILE A 103 0.55 10.08 9.04
CA ILE A 103 -0.88 9.86 8.80
C ILE A 103 -1.04 8.75 7.75
N PHE A 104 -1.85 7.74 8.06
CA PHE A 104 -2.17 6.69 7.10
C PHE A 104 -3.19 7.20 6.07
N MET A 105 -2.85 7.10 4.80
CA MET A 105 -3.69 7.55 3.69
C MET A 105 -3.74 6.52 2.59
N THR A 106 -4.82 6.55 1.82
CA THR A 106 -4.96 5.68 0.65
C THR A 106 -5.51 6.46 -0.54
N VAL A 107 -5.06 6.08 -1.75
CA VAL A 107 -5.42 6.73 -3.02
C VAL A 107 -5.73 5.67 -4.05
N GLY A 108 -6.92 5.71 -4.65
CA GLY A 108 -7.23 4.93 -5.82
C GLY A 108 -6.55 5.50 -7.07
N VAL A 109 -6.11 4.63 -7.96
CA VAL A 109 -5.66 5.02 -9.30
C VAL A 109 -6.52 4.29 -10.32
N LEU A 110 -7.11 5.04 -11.23
CA LEU A 110 -7.99 4.56 -12.29
C LEU A 110 -7.40 4.90 -13.66
N GLU A 111 -7.66 4.05 -14.64
CA GLU A 111 -7.31 4.28 -16.04
C GLU A 111 -8.58 4.54 -16.85
N LYS A 112 -8.67 5.69 -17.50
CA LYS A 112 -9.78 6.05 -18.43
C LYS A 112 -9.16 6.61 -19.71
N ASP A 113 -9.56 6.09 -20.85
CA ASP A 113 -9.08 6.51 -22.17
C ASP A 113 -7.56 6.52 -22.31
N GLY A 114 -6.90 5.50 -21.73
CA GLY A 114 -5.43 5.34 -21.75
C GLY A 114 -4.67 6.31 -20.84
N LYS A 115 -5.36 7.05 -19.96
CA LYS A 115 -4.75 7.97 -18.99
C LYS A 115 -5.04 7.54 -17.57
N ASN A 116 -3.99 7.50 -16.75
CA ASN A 116 -4.11 7.25 -15.33
C ASN A 116 -4.46 8.54 -14.59
N PHE A 117 -5.39 8.46 -13.65
CA PHE A 117 -5.71 9.55 -12.73
C PHE A 117 -5.93 9.01 -11.31
N ALA A 118 -5.61 9.83 -10.32
CA ALA A 118 -5.80 9.51 -8.91
C ALA A 118 -7.19 9.93 -8.44
N THR A 119 -7.77 9.14 -7.55
CA THR A 119 -9.01 9.49 -6.84
C THR A 119 -8.75 10.56 -5.77
N GLU A 120 -9.80 10.94 -5.01
CA GLU A 120 -9.58 11.70 -3.78
C GLU A 120 -8.81 10.87 -2.75
N ILE A 121 -8.03 11.56 -1.91
CA ILE A 121 -7.25 10.94 -0.84
C ILE A 121 -8.19 10.65 0.34
N LEU A 122 -8.14 9.44 0.82
CA LEU A 122 -8.81 9.03 2.05
C LEU A 122 -7.79 8.94 3.18
N GLU A 123 -8.00 9.72 4.25
CA GLU A 123 -7.26 9.61 5.50
C GLU A 123 -7.95 8.62 6.43
N ILE A 124 -7.16 7.73 7.04
CA ILE A 124 -7.63 6.71 7.98
C ILE A 124 -6.94 6.93 9.33
N ILE A 125 -7.73 7.23 10.34
CA ILE A 125 -7.27 7.46 11.71
C ILE A 125 -7.69 6.26 12.57
N PRO A 126 -6.79 5.30 12.84
CA PRO A 126 -7.10 4.19 13.73
C PRO A 126 -7.20 4.66 15.18
N LYS A 127 -8.00 3.97 16.00
CA LYS A 127 -7.99 4.15 17.46
C LYS A 127 -6.79 3.50 18.11
N ASN A 128 -6.26 2.44 17.48
CA ASN A 128 -5.04 1.77 17.90
C ASN A 128 -3.82 2.62 17.52
N GLU A 129 -2.66 2.29 18.05
CA GLU A 129 -1.41 3.01 17.78
C GLU A 129 -1.04 3.02 16.28
N TRP A 130 -1.49 2.00 15.53
CA TRP A 130 -1.32 1.88 14.08
C TRP A 130 -2.49 1.13 13.45
N TYR A 131 -2.59 1.13 12.12
CA TYR A 131 -3.70 0.53 11.36
C TYR A 131 -3.52 -0.99 11.25
N ASP A 132 -3.77 -1.69 12.37
CA ASP A 132 -3.67 -3.13 12.51
C ASP A 132 -4.93 -3.86 12.02
N TYR A 133 -4.95 -5.18 12.23
CA TYR A 133 -6.08 -6.05 11.82
C TYR A 133 -7.39 -5.63 12.49
N GLU A 134 -7.34 -5.33 13.78
CA GLU A 134 -8.54 -4.92 14.53
C GLU A 134 -9.06 -3.57 14.04
N ALA A 135 -8.18 -2.61 13.82
CA ALA A 135 -8.53 -1.28 13.29
C ALA A 135 -9.11 -1.35 11.86
N LYS A 136 -8.70 -2.36 11.06
CA LYS A 136 -9.20 -2.57 9.69
C LYS A 136 -10.60 -3.18 9.64
N TYR A 137 -10.91 -4.10 10.53
CA TYR A 137 -12.10 -4.96 10.40
C TYR A 137 -13.14 -4.80 11.50
N THR A 138 -12.82 -4.11 12.61
CA THR A 138 -13.79 -3.88 13.69
C THR A 138 -14.51 -2.54 13.49
N PRO A 139 -15.84 -2.54 13.37
CA PRO A 139 -16.61 -1.32 13.21
C PRO A 139 -16.31 -0.28 14.30
N GLY A 140 -16.07 0.96 13.89
CA GLY A 140 -15.81 2.08 14.79
C GLY A 140 -14.39 2.15 15.35
N MET A 141 -13.48 1.24 14.95
CA MET A 141 -12.05 1.29 15.35
C MET A 141 -11.21 2.23 14.49
N SER A 142 -11.77 2.73 13.39
CA SER A 142 -11.13 3.74 12.55
C SER A 142 -12.09 4.86 12.19
N LYS A 143 -11.58 6.10 12.13
CA LYS A 143 -12.26 7.27 11.58
C LYS A 143 -11.73 7.52 10.18
N PHE A 144 -12.63 7.86 9.26
CA PHE A 144 -12.32 8.14 7.85
C PHE A 144 -12.60 9.61 7.56
N ILE A 145 -11.61 10.31 6.96
CA ILE A 145 -11.76 11.69 6.50
C ILE A 145 -11.60 11.71 4.98
N LEU A 146 -12.64 12.10 4.27
CA LEU A 146 -12.69 12.08 2.81
C LEU A 146 -13.43 13.31 2.25
N PRO A 147 -12.77 14.18 1.48
CA PRO A 147 -11.32 14.15 1.18
C PRO A 147 -10.46 14.42 2.42
N ALA A 148 -9.23 13.92 2.41
CA ALA A 148 -8.26 14.18 3.47
C ALA A 148 -7.97 15.67 3.61
N GLU A 149 -7.75 16.13 4.84
CA GLU A 149 -7.48 17.54 5.15
C GLU A 149 -5.99 17.86 4.97
N LEU A 150 -5.53 17.95 3.71
CA LEU A 150 -4.16 18.30 3.35
C LEU A 150 -4.10 19.66 2.63
N ASP A 151 -2.95 20.32 2.68
CA ASP A 151 -2.68 21.44 1.80
C ASP A 151 -2.64 21.00 0.31
N GLU A 152 -2.73 21.96 -0.59
CA GLU A 152 -2.81 21.71 -2.03
C GLU A 152 -1.53 21.04 -2.58
N GLU A 153 -0.36 21.45 -2.08
CA GLU A 153 0.93 20.93 -2.53
C GLU A 153 1.08 19.45 -2.14
N LEU A 154 0.80 19.11 -0.89
CA LEU A 154 0.89 17.74 -0.39
C LEU A 154 -0.17 16.84 -1.02
N THR A 155 -1.39 17.36 -1.24
CA THR A 155 -2.46 16.66 -1.97
C THR A 155 -1.99 16.29 -3.37
N LYS A 156 -1.47 17.26 -4.12
CA LYS A 156 -0.96 17.05 -5.48
C LYS A 156 0.19 16.05 -5.49
N LYS A 157 1.19 16.24 -4.62
CA LYS A 157 2.34 15.35 -4.49
C LYS A 157 1.94 13.90 -4.21
N THR A 158 1.01 13.69 -3.26
CA THR A 158 0.54 12.35 -2.90
C THR A 158 -0.18 11.66 -4.06
N LYS A 159 -1.05 12.38 -4.77
CA LYS A 159 -1.72 11.88 -5.99
C LYS A 159 -0.74 11.54 -7.11
N GLU A 160 0.29 12.38 -7.32
CA GLU A 160 1.34 12.13 -8.32
C GLU A 160 2.17 10.90 -7.99
N VAL A 161 2.55 10.72 -6.72
CA VAL A 161 3.29 9.52 -6.26
C VAL A 161 2.44 8.26 -6.43
N ALA A 162 1.12 8.32 -6.15
CA ALA A 162 0.22 7.19 -6.38
C ALA A 162 0.21 6.76 -7.86
N ILE A 163 0.10 7.70 -8.79
CA ILE A 163 0.13 7.42 -10.24
C ILE A 163 1.50 6.87 -10.64
N LYS A 164 2.60 7.45 -10.16
CA LYS A 164 3.97 6.96 -10.44
C LYS A 164 4.17 5.53 -9.92
N ALA A 165 3.70 5.21 -8.72
CA ALA A 165 3.79 3.89 -8.14
C ALA A 165 2.97 2.85 -8.93
N HIS A 166 1.73 3.20 -9.32
CA HIS A 166 0.89 2.39 -10.20
C HIS A 166 1.59 2.04 -11.52
N ILE A 167 2.16 3.05 -12.19
CA ILE A 167 2.86 2.86 -13.47
C ILE A 167 4.15 2.03 -13.28
N ALA A 168 4.96 2.34 -12.28
CA ALA A 168 6.22 1.65 -12.01
C ALA A 168 6.02 0.16 -11.70
N ALA A 169 4.95 -0.18 -10.98
CA ALA A 169 4.59 -1.57 -10.70
C ALA A 169 3.94 -2.30 -11.90
N GLY A 170 3.76 -1.62 -13.04
CA GLY A 170 3.11 -2.18 -14.22
C GLY A 170 1.60 -2.42 -14.04
N CYS A 171 0.98 -1.73 -13.11
CA CYS A 171 -0.47 -1.82 -12.90
C CYS A 171 -1.25 -1.28 -14.10
N ARG A 172 -2.47 -1.79 -14.30
CA ARG A 172 -3.40 -1.40 -15.36
C ARG A 172 -4.82 -1.34 -14.83
N GLY A 173 -5.62 -0.47 -15.43
CA GLY A 173 -7.05 -0.33 -15.14
C GLY A 173 -7.34 0.27 -13.78
N VAL A 174 -7.02 -0.43 -12.70
CA VAL A 174 -7.31 0.01 -11.33
C VAL A 174 -6.28 -0.52 -10.34
N SER A 175 -5.91 0.32 -9.38
CA SER A 175 -5.20 -0.07 -8.15
C SER A 175 -5.54 0.88 -7.02
N ARG A 176 -5.09 0.55 -5.80
CA ARG A 176 -5.11 1.45 -4.64
C ARG A 176 -3.70 1.46 -4.03
N VAL A 177 -3.18 2.64 -3.82
CA VAL A 177 -1.86 2.85 -3.22
C VAL A 177 -2.03 3.35 -1.80
N ASP A 178 -1.43 2.66 -0.85
CA ASP A 178 -1.50 2.98 0.56
C ASP A 178 -0.21 3.68 1.00
N PHE A 179 -0.35 4.73 1.80
CA PHE A 179 0.73 5.64 2.20
C PHE A 179 0.82 5.83 3.70
N MET A 180 2.03 6.07 4.17
CA MET A 180 2.26 6.84 5.38
C MET A 180 2.78 8.21 4.99
N VAL A 181 1.99 9.26 5.20
CA VAL A 181 2.43 10.65 5.00
C VAL A 181 3.12 11.11 6.26
N GLY A 182 4.44 11.20 6.21
CA GLY A 182 5.27 11.53 7.35
C GLY A 182 5.09 12.99 7.80
N LYS A 183 5.48 13.29 9.04
CA LYS A 183 5.53 14.67 9.58
C LYS A 183 6.46 15.59 8.79
N ASP A 184 7.33 15.03 7.97
CA ASP A 184 8.19 15.74 7.02
C ASP A 184 7.49 16.12 5.71
N GLY A 185 6.19 15.80 5.55
CA GLY A 185 5.41 16.07 4.35
C GLY A 185 5.79 15.15 3.17
N ILE A 186 6.34 13.97 3.45
CA ILE A 186 6.70 12.99 2.42
C ILE A 186 5.69 11.85 2.41
N PRO A 187 5.02 11.56 1.26
CA PRO A 187 4.12 10.43 1.12
C PRO A 187 4.91 9.14 0.83
N TYR A 188 5.23 8.39 1.87
CA TYR A 188 5.92 7.11 1.75
C TYR A 188 4.95 6.01 1.32
N VAL A 189 5.22 5.37 0.18
CA VAL A 189 4.42 4.24 -0.30
C VAL A 189 4.66 3.02 0.61
N ILE A 190 3.56 2.44 1.09
CA ILE A 190 3.57 1.22 1.92
C ILE A 190 3.32 0.00 1.05
N GLU A 191 2.21 0.01 0.29
CA GLU A 191 1.80 -1.11 -0.55
C GLU A 191 0.93 -0.65 -1.73
N ILE A 192 0.81 -1.50 -2.74
CA ILE A 192 -0.10 -1.33 -3.87
C ILE A 192 -1.08 -2.50 -3.88
N ASN A 193 -2.36 -2.19 -3.80
CA ASN A 193 -3.43 -3.16 -3.89
C ASN A 193 -3.94 -3.21 -5.34
N THR A 194 -3.68 -4.32 -6.02
CA THR A 194 -4.00 -4.51 -7.46
C THR A 194 -5.45 -4.93 -7.71
N SER A 195 -6.19 -5.27 -6.67
CA SER A 195 -7.61 -5.62 -6.73
C SER A 195 -8.36 -4.99 -5.54
N PRO A 196 -8.49 -3.65 -5.52
CA PRO A 196 -9.16 -2.95 -4.43
C PRO A 196 -10.63 -3.34 -4.33
N GLY A 197 -11.16 -3.33 -3.11
CA GLY A 197 -12.55 -3.66 -2.83
C GLY A 197 -13.54 -2.73 -3.56
N MET A 198 -14.66 -3.31 -3.97
CA MET A 198 -15.72 -2.62 -4.72
C MET A 198 -17.09 -2.69 -4.01
N THR A 199 -17.12 -3.00 -2.71
CA THR A 199 -18.36 -3.00 -1.93
C THR A 199 -18.77 -1.58 -1.52
N SER A 200 -19.99 -1.41 -1.00
CA SER A 200 -20.49 -0.12 -0.54
C SER A 200 -19.69 0.49 0.62
N THR A 201 -18.89 -0.33 1.31
CA THR A 201 -18.02 0.09 2.41
C THR A 201 -16.54 0.16 2.03
N SER A 202 -16.21 -0.06 0.75
CA SER A 202 -14.83 0.00 0.26
C SER A 202 -14.37 1.42 -0.03
N ASP A 203 -13.06 1.63 0.13
CA ASP A 203 -12.43 2.95 -0.03
C ASP A 203 -12.57 3.49 -1.45
N LEU A 204 -12.29 2.68 -2.46
CA LEU A 204 -12.28 3.13 -3.86
C LEU A 204 -13.62 3.68 -4.35
N PRO A 205 -14.79 3.03 -4.11
CA PRO A 205 -16.09 3.61 -4.40
C PRO A 205 -16.36 4.92 -3.65
N ALA A 206 -15.97 5.01 -2.36
CA ALA A 206 -16.14 6.22 -1.58
C ALA A 206 -15.32 7.39 -2.14
N GLN A 207 -14.04 7.15 -2.44
CA GLN A 207 -13.11 8.11 -3.04
C GLN A 207 -13.60 8.61 -4.40
N SER A 208 -14.11 7.71 -5.25
CA SER A 208 -14.64 8.03 -6.57
C SER A 208 -15.92 8.87 -6.48
N LYS A 209 -16.80 8.56 -5.53
CA LYS A 209 -18.04 9.28 -5.31
C LYS A 209 -17.81 10.75 -4.95
N VAL A 210 -16.82 11.07 -4.15
CA VAL A 210 -16.47 12.47 -3.79
C VAL A 210 -16.01 13.26 -5.03
N MET A 211 -15.41 12.59 -6.02
CA MET A 211 -15.05 13.18 -7.32
C MET A 211 -16.26 13.35 -8.28
N GLY A 212 -17.45 12.95 -7.88
CA GLY A 212 -18.64 12.97 -8.74
C GLY A 212 -18.75 11.75 -9.66
N ILE A 213 -17.90 10.73 -9.51
CA ILE A 213 -17.97 9.47 -10.26
C ILE A 213 -18.93 8.54 -9.52
N SER A 214 -20.07 8.24 -10.14
CA SER A 214 -21.06 7.31 -9.60
C SER A 214 -20.49 5.88 -9.53
N TYR A 215 -21.11 5.02 -8.72
CA TYR A 215 -20.70 3.62 -8.66
C TYR A 215 -20.79 2.91 -10.02
N ASP A 216 -21.86 3.16 -10.76
CA ASP A 216 -22.05 2.58 -12.10
C ASP A 216 -20.99 3.08 -13.08
N GLU A 217 -20.63 4.37 -13.02
CA GLU A 217 -19.54 4.91 -13.83
C GLU A 217 -18.19 4.32 -13.44
N LEU A 218 -17.91 4.15 -12.14
CA LEU A 218 -16.70 3.49 -11.67
C LEU A 218 -16.61 2.05 -12.21
N VAL A 219 -17.70 1.28 -12.11
CA VAL A 219 -17.76 -0.07 -12.67
C VAL A 219 -17.52 -0.05 -14.17
N GLN A 220 -18.10 0.91 -14.89
CA GLN A 220 -17.91 1.04 -16.34
C GLN A 220 -16.45 1.38 -16.70
N ILE A 221 -15.79 2.26 -15.93
CA ILE A 221 -14.36 2.58 -16.10
C ILE A 221 -13.52 1.30 -15.95
N VAL A 222 -13.76 0.52 -14.90
CA VAL A 222 -13.04 -0.73 -14.65
C VAL A 222 -13.30 -1.76 -15.75
N LEU A 223 -14.55 -1.88 -16.21
CA LEU A 223 -14.93 -2.81 -17.31
C LEU A 223 -14.30 -2.41 -18.64
N ASN A 224 -14.24 -1.13 -18.96
CA ASN A 224 -13.63 -0.63 -20.20
C ASN A 224 -12.12 -0.95 -20.25
N GLY A 225 -11.49 -1.11 -19.10
CA GLY A 225 -10.10 -1.56 -18.97
C GLY A 225 -9.90 -3.06 -19.19
N ALA A 226 -10.95 -3.86 -19.48
CA ALA A 226 -10.79 -5.29 -19.70
C ALA A 226 -9.92 -5.59 -20.94
N GLY A 227 -8.98 -6.53 -20.80
CA GLY A 227 -8.07 -6.88 -21.88
C GLY A 227 -7.29 -8.16 -21.60
N LEU A 228 -6.54 -8.62 -22.61
CA LEU A 228 -5.68 -9.81 -22.53
C LEU A 228 -4.20 -9.44 -22.30
N ASN A 229 -3.78 -8.28 -22.79
CA ASN A 229 -2.39 -7.81 -22.78
C ASN A 229 -2.16 -6.83 -21.62
N LYS A 230 -1.86 -7.40 -20.46
CA LYS A 230 -1.64 -6.63 -19.22
C LYS A 230 -0.38 -7.08 -18.51
#